data_8d5920b5cb6a74d29e5bfa338660a71f
#
_entry.id   8d5920b5cb6a74d29e5bfa338660a71f
#
_cell.length_a   1.000
_cell.length_b   1.000
_cell.length_c   1.000
_cell.angle_alpha   90.00
_cell.angle_beta   90.00
_cell.angle_gamma   90.00
#
_symmetry.space_group_name_H-M   'P 1'
#
loop_
_entity.id
_entity.type
_entity.pdbx_description
1 polymer ?
#
loop_
_entity_poly.entity_id
_entity_poly.type
_entity_poly.pdbx_seq_one_letter_code
_entity_poly.pdbx_strand_id
1 'polypeptide(L)'
;MTKERGRPPVEKFSEDERRALRFKIEEFNTEYSATLDDQDINRWPSFFTDDAFYRVTAKENFDQGLPVGLVWLEGRAMFLDRVAAIENTMVFAPRYLRHYVTNVDVLGFNDAQEICAKANYLIVETLMEDSTKIFQAGIYQDIFVYDESGCLKLKFRDCIYDSLLIPNDMVFPV
;
A
#
# COMPACT_ATOMS: atom_id res chain seq x y z
N MET A 1 -8.54 -13.00 15.58
CA MET A 1 -9.19 -12.82 14.24
C MET A 1 -8.22 -12.44 13.12
N THR A 2 -6.93 -12.80 13.21
CA THR A 2 -5.86 -12.31 12.31
C THR A 2 -5.47 -13.30 11.19
N LYS A 3 -6.02 -14.51 11.17
CA LYS A 3 -5.63 -15.58 10.20
C LYS A 3 -6.38 -15.58 8.87
N GLU A 4 -7.37 -14.71 8.66
CA GLU A 4 -8.19 -14.73 7.44
C GLU A 4 -7.83 -13.62 6.44
N ARG A 5 -7.01 -12.64 6.83
CA ARG A 5 -6.62 -11.53 5.98
C ARG A 5 -5.40 -11.96 5.17
N GLY A 6 -5.55 -12.11 3.88
CA GLY A 6 -4.50 -12.58 2.96
C GLY A 6 -4.57 -14.07 2.64
N ARG A 7 -5.79 -14.62 2.54
CA ARG A 7 -5.95 -16.01 2.06
C ARG A 7 -5.27 -16.17 0.69
N PRO A 8 -4.52 -17.27 0.51
CA PRO A 8 -3.91 -17.54 -0.78
C PRO A 8 -4.99 -17.65 -1.87
N PRO A 9 -4.66 -17.29 -3.10
CA PRO A 9 -5.59 -17.42 -4.22
C PRO A 9 -5.96 -18.88 -4.42
N VAL A 10 -7.24 -19.15 -4.63
CA VAL A 10 -7.79 -20.49 -4.88
C VAL A 10 -8.08 -20.73 -6.35
N GLU A 11 -8.30 -19.68 -7.12
CA GLU A 11 -8.61 -19.76 -8.55
C GLU A 11 -7.53 -19.04 -9.38
N LYS A 12 -7.14 -19.67 -10.50
CA LYS A 12 -6.13 -19.11 -11.39
C LYS A 12 -6.80 -18.41 -12.57
N PHE A 13 -6.24 -17.27 -12.95
CA PHE A 13 -6.58 -16.57 -14.18
C PHE A 13 -6.12 -17.32 -15.43
N SER A 14 -6.82 -17.11 -16.56
CA SER A 14 -6.21 -17.30 -17.87
C SER A 14 -5.04 -16.34 -18.06
N GLU A 15 -4.12 -16.65 -18.98
CA GLU A 15 -2.98 -15.77 -19.25
C GLU A 15 -3.40 -14.36 -19.70
N ASP A 16 -4.46 -14.26 -20.50
CA ASP A 16 -4.93 -12.98 -21.02
C ASP A 16 -5.60 -12.14 -19.91
N GLU A 17 -6.40 -12.76 -19.05
CA GLU A 17 -6.97 -12.09 -17.87
C GLU A 17 -5.86 -11.61 -16.94
N ARG A 18 -4.86 -12.43 -16.68
CA ARG A 18 -3.72 -12.06 -15.84
C ARG A 18 -2.97 -10.88 -16.41
N ARG A 19 -2.72 -10.84 -17.72
CA ARG A 19 -2.06 -9.71 -18.39
C ARG A 19 -2.89 -8.43 -18.28
N ALA A 20 -4.19 -8.51 -18.53
CA ALA A 20 -5.10 -7.39 -18.44
C ALA A 20 -5.20 -6.83 -17.02
N LEU A 21 -5.31 -7.70 -16.02
CA LEU A 21 -5.34 -7.30 -14.61
C LEU A 21 -4.00 -6.69 -14.15
N ARG A 22 -2.89 -7.31 -14.56
CA ARG A 22 -1.56 -6.77 -14.27
C ARG A 22 -1.41 -5.34 -14.77
N PHE A 23 -1.80 -5.07 -16.02
CA PHE A 23 -1.74 -3.73 -16.59
C PHE A 23 -2.58 -2.73 -15.79
N LYS A 24 -3.82 -3.09 -15.42
CA LYS A 24 -4.69 -2.24 -14.60
C LYS A 24 -4.11 -1.96 -13.22
N ILE A 25 -3.47 -2.95 -12.58
CA ILE A 25 -2.82 -2.77 -11.27
C ILE A 25 -1.56 -1.93 -11.40
N GLU A 26 -0.80 -2.04 -12.49
CA GLU A 26 0.34 -1.18 -12.78
C GLU A 26 -0.09 0.29 -12.97
N GLU A 27 -1.19 0.54 -13.71
CA GLU A 27 -1.79 1.88 -13.85
C GLU A 27 -2.27 2.42 -12.48
N PHE A 28 -2.98 1.60 -11.71
CA PHE A 28 -3.43 1.94 -10.36
C PHE A 28 -2.26 2.33 -9.46
N ASN A 29 -1.19 1.54 -9.43
CA ASN A 29 -0.01 1.84 -8.61
C ASN A 29 0.73 3.08 -9.11
N THR A 30 0.71 3.37 -10.40
CA THR A 30 1.27 4.61 -10.97
C THR A 30 0.52 5.83 -10.44
N GLU A 31 -0.81 5.80 -10.46
CA GLU A 31 -1.65 6.88 -9.94
C GLU A 31 -1.56 7.02 -8.42
N TYR A 32 -1.55 5.90 -7.69
CA TYR A 32 -1.34 5.85 -6.25
C TYR A 32 -0.01 6.49 -5.86
N SER A 33 1.08 6.08 -6.50
CA SER A 33 2.42 6.61 -6.27
C SER A 33 2.52 8.11 -6.57
N ALA A 34 1.98 8.55 -7.72
CA ALA A 34 1.96 9.96 -8.09
C ALA A 34 1.21 10.81 -7.05
N THR A 35 0.07 10.34 -6.55
CA THR A 35 -0.72 11.01 -5.50
C THR A 35 0.09 11.21 -4.21
N LEU A 36 0.85 10.20 -3.79
CA LEU A 36 1.70 10.28 -2.60
C LEU A 36 2.94 11.17 -2.85
N ASP A 37 3.57 11.05 -4.01
CA ASP A 37 4.74 11.84 -4.39
C ASP A 37 4.42 13.34 -4.54
N ASP A 38 3.21 13.67 -4.98
CA ASP A 38 2.69 15.03 -5.07
C ASP A 38 2.13 15.54 -3.73
N GLN A 39 2.15 14.69 -2.69
CA GLN A 39 1.62 14.98 -1.35
C GLN A 39 0.11 15.34 -1.34
N ASP A 40 -0.66 14.89 -2.33
CA ASP A 40 -2.11 15.01 -2.35
C ASP A 40 -2.77 14.01 -1.40
N ILE A 41 -2.47 14.21 -0.11
CA ILE A 41 -2.87 13.26 0.94
C ILE A 41 -4.39 13.16 1.11
N ASN A 42 -5.12 14.20 0.75
CA ASN A 42 -6.58 14.22 0.79
C ASN A 42 -7.19 13.24 -0.23
N ARG A 43 -6.52 13.00 -1.35
CA ARG A 43 -6.94 12.05 -2.36
C ARG A 43 -6.63 10.60 -1.98
N TRP A 44 -5.61 10.37 -1.14
CA TRP A 44 -5.16 9.03 -0.79
C TRP A 44 -6.25 8.06 -0.31
N PRO A 45 -7.22 8.45 0.59
CA PRO A 45 -8.29 7.54 0.99
C PRO A 45 -9.21 7.09 -0.14
N SER A 46 -9.25 7.81 -1.26
CA SER A 46 -10.11 7.46 -2.40
C SER A 46 -9.66 6.19 -3.15
N PHE A 47 -8.43 5.75 -2.96
CA PHE A 47 -7.93 4.49 -3.51
C PHE A 47 -8.47 3.25 -2.81
N PHE A 48 -9.11 3.42 -1.66
CA PHE A 48 -9.54 2.34 -0.79
C PHE A 48 -11.06 2.20 -0.73
N THR A 49 -11.51 0.98 -0.41
CA THR A 49 -12.91 0.73 -0.03
C THR A 49 -13.21 1.31 1.35
N ASP A 50 -14.49 1.49 1.69
CA ASP A 50 -14.88 2.03 3.01
C ASP A 50 -14.54 1.08 4.17
N ASP A 51 -14.46 -0.21 3.93
CA ASP A 51 -14.07 -1.27 4.88
C ASP A 51 -12.60 -1.70 4.76
N ALA A 52 -11.79 -0.91 4.07
CA ALA A 52 -10.40 -1.27 3.77
C ALA A 52 -9.54 -1.45 5.01
N PHE A 53 -8.53 -2.27 4.83
CA PHE A 53 -7.42 -2.45 5.77
C PHE A 53 -6.10 -2.01 5.14
N TYR A 54 -5.31 -1.26 5.92
CA TYR A 54 -3.97 -0.85 5.53
C TYR A 54 -3.00 -1.01 6.70
N ARG A 55 -1.86 -1.65 6.44
CA ARG A 55 -0.82 -1.83 7.46
C ARG A 55 0.57 -1.63 6.87
N VAL A 56 1.46 -1.01 7.65
CA VAL A 56 2.90 -0.97 7.37
C VAL A 56 3.59 -1.74 8.48
N THR A 57 4.26 -2.83 8.14
CA THR A 57 4.85 -3.75 9.12
C THR A 57 6.22 -4.27 8.68
N ALA A 58 7.08 -4.56 9.65
CA ALA A 58 8.36 -5.20 9.38
C ALA A 58 8.17 -6.64 8.89
N LYS A 59 9.05 -7.07 7.99
CA LYS A 59 9.04 -8.46 7.49
C LYS A 59 9.12 -9.50 8.62
N GLU A 60 9.92 -9.25 9.66
CA GLU A 60 10.02 -10.16 10.81
C GLU A 60 8.67 -10.33 11.53
N ASN A 61 7.95 -9.24 11.75
CA ASN A 61 6.65 -9.27 12.40
C ASN A 61 5.60 -9.99 11.53
N PHE A 62 5.67 -9.73 10.22
CA PHE A 62 4.80 -10.38 9.26
C PHE A 62 5.03 -11.90 9.23
N ASP A 63 6.28 -12.34 9.10
CA ASP A 63 6.67 -13.75 9.03
C ASP A 63 6.28 -14.53 10.33
N GLN A 64 6.28 -13.85 11.47
CA GLN A 64 5.85 -14.41 12.76
C GLN A 64 4.33 -14.32 12.98
N GLY A 65 3.58 -13.70 12.06
CA GLY A 65 2.14 -13.50 12.19
C GLY A 65 1.74 -12.54 13.33
N LEU A 66 2.64 -11.63 13.73
CA LEU A 66 2.38 -10.70 14.82
C LEU A 66 1.43 -9.58 14.36
N PRO A 67 0.41 -9.22 15.18
CA PRO A 67 -0.54 -8.16 14.87
C PRO A 67 0.03 -6.78 15.24
N VAL A 68 1.18 -6.43 14.67
CA VAL A 68 1.87 -5.15 14.92
C VAL A 68 2.25 -4.48 13.61
N GLY A 69 2.34 -3.16 13.63
CA GLY A 69 2.75 -2.34 12.49
C GLY A 69 3.06 -0.91 12.93
N LEU A 70 3.83 -0.20 12.12
CA LEU A 70 4.07 1.23 12.28
C LEU A 70 2.80 2.05 11.99
N VAL A 71 2.02 1.56 11.03
CA VAL A 71 0.68 2.07 10.72
C VAL A 71 -0.28 0.89 10.69
N TRP A 72 -1.47 1.12 11.22
CA TRP A 72 -2.56 0.16 11.24
C TRP A 72 -3.89 0.89 11.14
N LEU A 73 -4.56 0.78 10.00
CA LEU A 73 -5.81 1.46 9.73
C LEU A 73 -6.88 0.45 9.33
N GLU A 74 -8.06 0.56 9.92
CA GLU A 74 -9.23 -0.26 9.62
C GLU A 74 -10.44 0.64 9.37
N GLY A 75 -10.97 0.58 8.15
CA GLY A 75 -12.12 1.36 7.72
C GLY A 75 -11.84 2.84 7.50
N ARG A 76 -12.68 3.45 6.68
CA ARG A 76 -12.51 4.80 6.15
C ARG A 76 -12.23 5.88 7.20
N ALA A 77 -12.85 5.78 8.38
CA ALA A 77 -12.65 6.78 9.44
C ALA A 77 -11.18 6.91 9.85
N MET A 78 -10.46 5.78 10.02
CA MET A 78 -9.04 5.81 10.39
C MET A 78 -8.15 6.38 9.28
N PHE A 79 -8.50 6.20 8.02
CA PHE A 79 -7.79 6.84 6.91
C PHE A 79 -7.95 8.35 6.93
N LEU A 80 -9.18 8.85 7.17
CA LEU A 80 -9.44 10.28 7.30
C LEU A 80 -8.78 10.90 8.52
N ASP A 81 -8.77 10.20 9.66
CA ASP A 81 -8.04 10.62 10.86
C ASP A 81 -6.52 10.72 10.59
N ARG A 82 -5.97 9.78 9.83
CA ARG A 82 -4.55 9.84 9.44
C ARG A 82 -4.25 11.05 8.55
N VAL A 83 -5.10 11.34 7.57
CA VAL A 83 -5.00 12.54 6.73
C VAL A 83 -5.04 13.79 7.59
N ALA A 84 -6.04 13.92 8.47
CA ALA A 84 -6.17 15.06 9.36
C ALA A 84 -4.95 15.23 10.30
N ALA A 85 -4.37 14.12 10.78
CA ALA A 85 -3.16 14.15 11.59
C ALA A 85 -1.96 14.69 10.82
N ILE A 86 -1.75 14.23 9.58
CA ILE A 86 -0.65 14.69 8.72
C ILE A 86 -0.76 16.19 8.43
N GLU A 87 -1.96 16.67 8.10
CA GLU A 87 -2.19 18.05 7.72
C GLU A 87 -2.13 19.03 8.91
N ASN A 88 -2.62 18.62 10.08
CA ASN A 88 -2.91 19.59 11.14
C ASN A 88 -2.08 19.42 12.40
N THR A 89 -1.48 18.24 12.64
CA THR A 89 -0.86 17.94 13.92
C THR A 89 0.60 17.47 13.85
N MET A 90 1.02 16.93 12.71
CA MET A 90 2.39 16.43 12.57
C MET A 90 3.34 17.55 12.19
N VAL A 91 4.46 17.63 12.90
CA VAL A 91 5.58 18.54 12.58
C VAL A 91 6.70 17.69 12.00
N PHE A 92 7.07 17.94 10.77
CA PHE A 92 8.12 17.20 10.08
C PHE A 92 8.93 18.11 9.15
N ALA A 93 10.17 17.71 8.88
CA ALA A 93 11.00 18.41 7.92
C ALA A 93 10.44 18.24 6.49
N PRO A 94 10.41 19.32 5.68
CA PRO A 94 10.02 19.23 4.29
C PRO A 94 10.83 18.17 3.55
N ARG A 95 10.15 17.34 2.77
CA ARG A 95 10.76 16.22 2.06
C ARG A 95 10.09 15.96 0.73
N TYR A 96 10.84 15.38 -0.17
CA TYR A 96 10.34 14.80 -1.40
C TYR A 96 10.42 13.29 -1.31
N LEU A 97 9.34 12.61 -1.67
CA LEU A 97 9.29 11.16 -1.79
C LEU A 97 9.16 10.78 -3.26
N ARG A 98 9.70 9.61 -3.61
CA ARG A 98 9.46 8.95 -4.89
C ARG A 98 9.22 7.48 -4.67
N HIS A 99 8.03 7.04 -5.05
CA HIS A 99 7.60 5.65 -4.97
C HIS A 99 7.85 4.94 -6.30
N TYR A 100 8.60 3.86 -6.25
CA TYR A 100 8.84 2.98 -7.39
C TYR A 100 8.18 1.64 -7.12
N VAL A 101 7.04 1.38 -7.76
CA VAL A 101 6.32 0.12 -7.65
C VAL A 101 6.59 -0.71 -8.89
N THR A 102 7.10 -1.92 -8.69
CA THR A 102 7.53 -2.79 -9.79
C THR A 102 7.16 -4.25 -9.53
N ASN A 103 7.41 -5.11 -10.52
CA ASN A 103 7.24 -6.56 -10.40
C ASN A 103 5.84 -6.95 -9.92
N VAL A 104 4.82 -6.28 -10.46
CA VAL A 104 3.43 -6.64 -10.17
C VAL A 104 3.16 -8.08 -10.60
N ASP A 105 2.71 -8.89 -9.65
CA ASP A 105 2.35 -10.30 -9.85
C ASP A 105 0.91 -10.52 -9.39
N VAL A 106 0.04 -10.88 -10.32
CA VAL A 106 -1.36 -11.17 -10.06
C VAL A 106 -1.49 -12.65 -9.73
N LEU A 107 -1.83 -12.95 -8.48
CA LEU A 107 -1.76 -14.29 -7.91
C LEU A 107 -3.01 -15.13 -8.22
N GLY A 108 -4.19 -14.51 -8.29
CA GLY A 108 -5.45 -15.19 -8.51
C GLY A 108 -6.62 -14.51 -7.78
N PHE A 109 -7.75 -15.19 -7.73
CA PHE A 109 -8.90 -14.80 -6.91
C PHE A 109 -8.90 -15.54 -5.58
N ASN A 110 -9.31 -14.88 -4.51
CA ASN A 110 -9.63 -15.56 -3.26
C ASN A 110 -11.06 -16.13 -3.28
N ASP A 111 -11.48 -16.77 -2.18
CA ASP A 111 -12.83 -17.37 -2.05
C ASP A 111 -13.98 -16.37 -2.23
N ALA A 112 -13.72 -15.07 -2.00
CA ALA A 112 -14.69 -14.00 -2.18
C ALA A 112 -14.65 -13.37 -3.59
N GLN A 113 -13.93 -13.99 -4.54
CA GLN A 113 -13.73 -13.47 -5.90
C GLN A 113 -13.04 -12.09 -5.94
N GLU A 114 -12.19 -11.81 -4.96
CA GLU A 114 -11.38 -10.61 -4.89
C GLU A 114 -9.99 -10.88 -5.47
N ILE A 115 -9.39 -9.90 -6.12
CA ILE A 115 -8.12 -10.04 -6.85
C ILE A 115 -6.95 -9.95 -5.86
N CYS A 116 -6.19 -11.04 -5.74
CA CYS A 116 -4.96 -11.07 -4.94
C CYS A 116 -3.75 -10.73 -5.81
N ALA A 117 -2.96 -9.77 -5.37
CA ALA A 117 -1.74 -9.37 -6.05
C ALA A 117 -0.62 -9.05 -5.06
N LYS A 118 0.61 -9.01 -5.57
CA LYS A 118 1.78 -8.49 -4.88
C LYS A 118 2.60 -7.63 -5.82
N ALA A 119 3.37 -6.70 -5.25
CA ALA A 119 4.33 -5.89 -6.00
C ALA A 119 5.52 -5.56 -5.11
N ASN A 120 6.69 -5.30 -5.70
CA ASN A 120 7.80 -4.73 -4.97
C ASN A 120 7.66 -3.22 -4.93
N TYR A 121 8.06 -2.60 -3.82
CA TYR A 121 8.16 -1.16 -3.75
C TYR A 121 9.52 -0.70 -3.23
N LEU A 122 9.95 0.46 -3.69
CA LEU A 122 11.11 1.20 -3.23
C LEU A 122 10.69 2.65 -3.05
N ILE A 123 10.96 3.23 -1.89
CA ILE A 123 10.73 4.64 -1.63
C ILE A 123 12.06 5.32 -1.42
N VAL A 124 12.24 6.39 -2.16
CA VAL A 124 13.40 7.27 -2.06
C VAL A 124 12.96 8.57 -1.42
N GLU A 125 13.72 9.04 -0.42
CA GLU A 125 13.49 10.30 0.29
C GLU A 125 14.61 11.30 0.02
N THR A 126 14.24 12.55 -0.18
CA THR A 126 15.17 13.68 -0.23
C THR A 126 14.70 14.73 0.75
N LEU A 127 15.46 14.98 1.80
CA LEU A 127 15.27 16.11 2.71
C LEU A 127 15.91 17.35 2.11
N MET A 128 15.41 18.55 2.45
CA MET A 128 15.86 19.81 1.82
C MET A 128 17.36 20.08 1.99
N GLU A 129 17.99 19.61 3.06
CA GLU A 129 19.40 19.87 3.38
C GLU A 129 20.24 18.59 3.45
N ASP A 130 19.76 17.48 2.85
CA ASP A 130 20.44 16.18 2.90
C ASP A 130 20.50 15.52 1.51
N SER A 131 21.32 14.49 1.41
CA SER A 131 21.41 13.67 0.20
C SER A 131 20.15 12.78 0.06
N THR A 132 19.82 12.46 -1.18
CA THR A 132 18.79 11.47 -1.47
C THR A 132 19.16 10.10 -0.88
N LYS A 133 18.24 9.47 -0.19
CA LYS A 133 18.42 8.18 0.49
C LYS A 133 17.30 7.22 0.15
N ILE A 134 17.57 5.94 0.23
CA ILE A 134 16.51 4.93 0.27
C ILE A 134 15.84 5.06 1.65
N PHE A 135 14.55 5.35 1.62
CA PHE A 135 13.74 5.45 2.83
C PHE A 135 13.23 4.07 3.27
N GLN A 136 12.64 3.35 2.32
CA GLN A 136 12.05 2.04 2.58
C GLN A 136 12.02 1.19 1.32
N ALA A 137 12.23 -0.11 1.48
CA ALA A 137 12.04 -1.10 0.42
C ALA A 137 11.28 -2.31 0.98
N GLY A 138 10.45 -2.93 0.15
CA GLY A 138 9.66 -4.07 0.57
C GLY A 138 8.68 -4.55 -0.48
N ILE A 139 7.64 -5.22 -0.01
CA ILE A 139 6.57 -5.74 -0.87
C ILE A 139 5.20 -5.28 -0.39
N TYR A 140 4.32 -4.97 -1.34
CA TYR A 140 2.89 -4.89 -1.12
C TYR A 140 2.28 -6.27 -1.27
N GLN A 141 1.39 -6.62 -0.34
CA GLN A 141 0.41 -7.69 -0.51
C GLN A 141 -0.96 -7.07 -0.52
N ASP A 142 -1.64 -7.19 -1.64
CA ASP A 142 -2.84 -6.46 -1.93
C ASP A 142 -4.02 -7.38 -2.21
N ILE A 143 -5.21 -6.91 -1.82
CA ILE A 143 -6.50 -7.40 -2.32
C ILE A 143 -7.22 -6.24 -2.96
N PHE A 144 -7.56 -6.41 -4.24
CA PHE A 144 -8.31 -5.44 -5.03
C PHE A 144 -9.73 -5.93 -5.28
N VAL A 145 -10.63 -4.96 -5.38
CA VAL A 145 -12.02 -5.14 -5.81
C VAL A 145 -12.40 -4.06 -6.81
N TYR A 146 -13.45 -4.28 -7.58
CA TYR A 146 -14.06 -3.23 -8.37
C TYR A 146 -15.19 -2.58 -7.58
N ASP A 147 -15.23 -1.24 -7.59
CA ASP A 147 -16.38 -0.51 -7.06
C ASP A 147 -17.57 -0.53 -8.04
N GLU A 148 -18.70 0.07 -7.64
CA GLU A 148 -19.92 0.13 -8.46
C GLU A 148 -19.73 0.84 -9.81
N SER A 149 -18.73 1.71 -9.92
CA SER A 149 -18.37 2.41 -11.16
C SER A 149 -17.42 1.60 -12.06
N GLY A 150 -16.96 0.44 -11.60
CA GLY A 150 -15.99 -0.40 -12.28
C GLY A 150 -14.55 0.06 -12.11
N CYS A 151 -14.26 0.95 -11.15
CA CYS A 151 -12.91 1.37 -10.80
C CYS A 151 -12.27 0.39 -9.81
N LEU A 152 -10.97 0.14 -9.98
CA LEU A 152 -10.21 -0.70 -9.09
C LEU A 152 -9.98 0.00 -7.74
N LYS A 153 -10.21 -0.70 -6.63
CA LYS A 153 -10.01 -0.20 -5.26
C LYS A 153 -9.24 -1.21 -4.43
N LEU A 154 -8.43 -0.72 -3.50
CA LEU A 154 -7.79 -1.54 -2.48
C LEU A 154 -8.78 -1.83 -1.35
N LYS A 155 -9.03 -3.11 -1.11
CA LYS A 155 -9.72 -3.58 0.08
C LYS A 155 -8.74 -3.93 1.19
N PHE A 156 -7.52 -4.32 0.80
CA PHE A 156 -6.47 -4.69 1.73
C PHE A 156 -5.11 -4.34 1.13
N ARG A 157 -4.23 -3.73 1.92
CA ARG A 157 -2.81 -3.55 1.61
C ARG A 157 -1.95 -3.77 2.85
N ASP A 158 -1.06 -4.75 2.79
CA ASP A 158 0.08 -4.88 3.68
C ASP A 158 1.33 -4.35 2.97
N CYS A 159 1.92 -3.29 3.53
CA CYS A 159 3.24 -2.79 3.15
C CYS A 159 4.27 -3.46 4.07
N ILE A 160 4.92 -4.50 3.57
CA ILE A 160 5.85 -5.32 4.33
C ILE A 160 7.27 -4.86 3.98
N TYR A 161 7.93 -4.13 4.90
CA TYR A 161 9.24 -3.58 4.65
C TYR A 161 10.36 -4.51 5.14
N ASP A 162 11.46 -4.54 4.36
CA ASP A 162 12.63 -5.37 4.60
C ASP A 162 13.66 -4.68 5.53
N SER A 163 13.62 -3.35 5.63
CA SER A 163 14.58 -2.57 6.40
C SER A 163 14.43 -2.84 7.89
N LEU A 164 15.53 -3.14 8.59
CA LEU A 164 15.51 -3.30 10.05
C LEU A 164 15.32 -1.97 10.77
N LEU A 165 15.79 -0.88 10.18
CA LEU A 165 15.67 0.48 10.71
C LEU A 165 15.07 1.38 9.63
N ILE A 166 14.06 2.16 10.01
CA ILE A 166 13.54 3.26 9.21
C ILE A 166 14.37 4.50 9.55
N PRO A 167 15.01 5.14 8.56
CA PRO A 167 15.98 6.21 8.83
C PRO A 167 15.37 7.50 9.37
N ASN A 168 14.04 7.65 9.32
CA ASN A 168 13.33 8.83 9.74
C ASN A 168 11.88 8.50 10.11
N ASP A 169 11.15 9.50 10.63
CA ASP A 169 9.74 9.35 10.94
C ASP A 169 8.92 9.05 9.67
N MET A 170 8.09 8.03 9.74
CA MET A 170 7.16 7.70 8.68
C MET A 170 5.91 8.59 8.80
N VAL A 171 5.94 9.72 8.12
CA VAL A 171 4.85 10.71 8.11
C VAL A 171 3.80 10.30 7.09
N PHE A 172 4.22 10.17 5.83
CA PHE A 172 3.34 9.85 4.71
C PHE A 172 3.08 8.35 4.59
N PRO A 173 1.95 7.95 4.01
CA PRO A 173 1.72 6.55 3.63
C PRO A 173 2.78 6.03 2.67
N VAL A 174 2.84 4.72 2.57
CA VAL A 174 3.80 3.98 1.75
C VAL A 174 3.09 3.39 0.53
#